data_dc72ec9eb66648127d20e6f52853485e
#
_entry.id   dc72ec9eb66648127d20e6f52853485e
#
_cell.length_a   1.000
_cell.length_b   1.000
_cell.length_c   1.000
_cell.angle_alpha   90.00
_cell.angle_beta   90.00
_cell.angle_gamma   90.00
#
_symmetry.space_group_name_H-M   'P 1'
#
loop_
_entity.id
_entity.type
_entity.pdbx_description
1 polymer ?
#
loop_
_entity_poly.entity_id
_entity_poly.type
_entity_poly.pdbx_seq_one_letter_code
_entity_poly.pdbx_strand_id
1 'polypeptide(L)'
;DKMSKWSNAIWEKHAEDYEAYAKGVVLSAGGFIFNSDMVKEYGGPAQHTMPLGTVYDNGSGIRLGQMAGGDVAHMESLSIWRFLSPPSDFIRGVVVDAKGKRILNEDLYGATFTKKMVEQHDGKGYLFVDREIWEAAKRNGPKESLSFQALMMRYLFILGHKKANSLGELASKVKLPEDKVLETITEYNNAIFLGK
;
A
#
# COMPACT_ATOMS: atom_id res chain seq x y z
N ASP A 1 15.06 9.73 14.91
CA ASP A 1 15.83 8.58 15.34
C ASP A 1 17.19 9.06 15.89
N LYS A 2 17.64 8.50 17.02
CA LYS A 2 18.91 8.92 17.69
C LYS A 2 20.12 8.66 16.78
N MET A 3 20.09 7.59 16.01
CA MET A 3 21.18 7.21 15.10
C MET A 3 21.30 8.17 13.91
N SER A 4 20.19 8.61 13.34
CA SER A 4 20.18 9.63 12.27
C SER A 4 20.71 10.97 12.78
N LYS A 5 20.28 11.39 13.98
CA LYS A 5 20.78 12.63 14.60
C LYS A 5 22.28 12.58 14.87
N TRP A 6 22.78 11.44 15.34
CA TRP A 6 24.20 11.24 15.60
C TRP A 6 25.03 11.22 14.30
N SER A 7 24.56 10.51 13.26
CA SER A 7 25.25 10.48 11.96
C SER A 7 25.26 11.86 11.29
N ASN A 8 24.17 12.60 11.36
CA ASN A 8 24.10 13.97 10.82
C ASN A 8 25.06 14.92 11.55
N ALA A 9 25.12 14.85 12.89
CA ALA A 9 26.03 15.68 13.66
C ALA A 9 27.53 15.40 13.34
N ILE A 10 27.89 14.13 13.09
CA ILE A 10 29.24 13.79 12.63
C ILE A 10 29.47 14.32 11.22
N TRP A 11 28.51 14.16 10.32
CA TRP A 11 28.61 14.63 8.94
C TRP A 11 28.76 16.15 8.89
N GLU A 12 27.90 16.91 9.56
CA GLU A 12 27.97 18.36 9.64
C GLU A 12 29.32 18.88 10.16
N LYS A 13 29.93 18.16 11.11
CA LYS A 13 31.22 18.53 11.68
C LYS A 13 32.40 18.33 10.72
N HIS A 14 32.28 17.40 9.77
CA HIS A 14 33.37 16.99 8.87
C HIS A 14 33.06 17.24 7.40
N ALA A 15 31.89 17.81 7.06
CA ALA A 15 31.52 18.12 5.71
C ALA A 15 32.33 19.33 5.20
N GLU A 16 32.79 19.25 3.96
CA GLU A 16 33.45 20.34 3.26
C GLU A 16 32.55 20.76 2.09
N ASP A 17 32.49 22.05 1.83
CA ASP A 17 31.79 22.58 0.68
C ASP A 17 32.57 22.26 -0.60
N TYR A 18 31.87 21.74 -1.60
CA TYR A 18 32.45 21.36 -2.88
C TYR A 18 31.61 21.94 -4.03
N GLU A 19 32.25 22.61 -4.96
CA GLU A 19 31.62 23.12 -6.19
C GLU A 19 31.95 22.22 -7.38
N ALA A 20 30.94 21.81 -8.12
CA ALA A 20 31.10 21.05 -9.36
C ALA A 20 30.42 21.76 -10.54
N TYR A 21 31.17 22.00 -11.61
CA TYR A 21 30.64 22.59 -12.82
C TYR A 21 30.26 21.47 -13.79
N ALA A 22 28.99 21.43 -14.21
CA ALA A 22 28.43 20.41 -15.08
C ALA A 22 27.55 21.04 -16.18
N LYS A 23 27.44 20.35 -17.34
CA LYS A 23 26.53 20.75 -18.42
C LYS A 23 25.04 20.57 -18.08
N GLY A 24 24.75 19.75 -17.09
CA GLY A 24 23.40 19.48 -16.61
C GLY A 24 23.44 18.74 -15.28
N VAL A 25 22.35 18.85 -14.53
CA VAL A 25 22.17 18.21 -13.22
C VAL A 25 20.91 17.35 -13.27
N VAL A 26 21.01 16.11 -12.78
CA VAL A 26 19.87 15.21 -12.62
C VAL A 26 19.49 15.18 -11.13
N LEU A 27 18.24 15.53 -10.83
CA LEU A 27 17.70 15.46 -9.48
C LEU A 27 17.02 14.10 -9.27
N SER A 28 17.62 13.26 -8.43
CA SER A 28 17.11 11.93 -8.08
C SER A 28 17.03 11.76 -6.54
N ALA A 29 16.61 12.81 -5.84
CA ALA A 29 16.64 12.93 -4.38
C ALA A 29 15.34 12.46 -3.70
N GLY A 30 14.60 11.55 -4.32
CA GLY A 30 13.36 11.01 -3.77
C GLY A 30 12.16 11.94 -3.87
N GLY A 31 11.07 11.56 -3.23
CA GLY A 31 9.81 12.29 -3.21
C GLY A 31 9.63 13.19 -1.98
N PHE A 32 8.36 13.37 -1.58
CA PHE A 32 8.01 14.26 -0.47
C PHE A 32 7.10 13.63 0.60
N ILE A 33 7.01 12.30 0.63
CA ILE A 33 6.03 11.61 1.50
C ILE A 33 6.24 11.86 3.01
N PHE A 34 7.45 12.26 3.43
CA PHE A 34 7.76 12.67 4.80
C PHE A 34 7.66 14.18 5.02
N ASN A 35 7.20 14.96 4.03
CA ASN A 35 6.87 16.36 4.20
C ASN A 35 5.36 16.51 4.36
N SER A 36 4.91 16.69 5.61
CA SER A 36 3.48 16.75 5.94
C SER A 36 2.72 17.87 5.21
N ASP A 37 3.39 18.99 4.95
CA ASP A 37 2.76 20.12 4.29
C ASP A 37 2.56 19.86 2.80
N MET A 38 3.56 19.31 2.12
CA MET A 38 3.45 18.90 0.73
C MET A 38 2.44 17.76 0.57
N VAL A 39 2.40 16.81 1.50
CA VAL A 39 1.40 15.73 1.47
C VAL A 39 -0.01 16.26 1.69
N LYS A 40 -0.19 17.25 2.53
CA LYS A 40 -1.48 17.95 2.71
C LYS A 40 -1.93 18.69 1.45
N GLU A 41 -1.00 19.35 0.79
CA GLU A 41 -1.26 20.17 -0.40
C GLU A 41 -1.56 19.31 -1.63
N TYR A 42 -0.76 18.28 -1.87
CA TYR A 42 -0.81 17.48 -3.10
C TYR A 42 -1.40 16.09 -2.91
N GLY A 43 -1.39 15.55 -1.70
CA GLY A 43 -1.60 14.14 -1.44
C GLY A 43 -3.04 13.65 -1.57
N GLY A 44 -4.04 14.52 -1.58
CA GLY A 44 -5.43 14.09 -1.64
C GLY A 44 -5.75 12.99 -0.62
N PRO A 45 -6.28 11.84 -1.05
CA PRO A 45 -6.56 10.72 -0.15
C PRO A 45 -5.31 10.13 0.54
N ALA A 46 -4.12 10.30 -0.04
CA ALA A 46 -2.87 9.79 0.53
C ALA A 46 -2.47 10.48 1.85
N GLN A 47 -2.99 11.67 2.13
CA GLN A 47 -2.73 12.38 3.39
C GLN A 47 -3.10 11.58 4.66
N HIS A 48 -3.99 10.59 4.53
CA HIS A 48 -4.45 9.73 5.62
C HIS A 48 -3.68 8.41 5.70
N THR A 49 -2.64 8.24 4.91
CA THR A 49 -1.82 7.03 4.88
C THR A 49 -0.55 7.20 5.71
N MET A 50 0.03 6.08 6.12
CA MET A 50 1.32 6.08 6.81
C MET A 50 2.45 6.24 5.78
N PRO A 51 3.39 7.19 5.96
CA PRO A 51 4.50 7.34 5.04
C PRO A 51 5.39 6.10 5.04
N LEU A 52 5.80 5.66 3.85
CA LEU A 52 6.73 4.55 3.64
C LEU A 52 7.92 5.05 2.82
N GLY A 53 9.11 4.92 3.39
CA GLY A 53 10.36 5.39 2.78
C GLY A 53 11.35 5.86 3.83
N THR A 54 12.13 6.86 3.51
CA THR A 54 13.09 7.49 4.42
C THR A 54 12.62 8.89 4.83
N VAL A 55 13.01 9.34 6.01
CA VAL A 55 12.73 10.71 6.48
C VAL A 55 13.29 11.80 5.58
N TYR A 56 14.21 11.43 4.67
CA TYR A 56 14.79 12.33 3.68
C TYR A 56 13.92 12.48 2.41
N ASP A 57 12.86 11.69 2.25
CA ASP A 57 11.84 11.89 1.21
C ASP A 57 10.94 13.09 1.59
N ASN A 58 11.55 14.25 1.73
CA ASN A 58 10.95 15.47 2.27
C ASN A 58 10.72 16.57 1.23
N GLY A 59 10.90 16.25 -0.06
CA GLY A 59 10.70 17.19 -1.16
C GLY A 59 11.86 18.16 -1.38
N SER A 60 13.01 18.00 -0.73
CA SER A 60 14.16 18.91 -0.89
C SER A 60 14.66 18.96 -2.34
N GLY A 61 14.76 17.81 -3.04
CA GLY A 61 15.14 17.76 -4.45
C GLY A 61 14.16 18.52 -5.36
N ILE A 62 12.86 18.40 -5.09
CA ILE A 62 11.81 19.13 -5.83
C ILE A 62 11.99 20.64 -5.65
N ARG A 63 12.17 21.10 -4.40
CA ARG A 63 12.41 22.52 -4.10
C ARG A 63 13.69 23.06 -4.71
N LEU A 64 14.78 22.27 -4.71
CA LEU A 64 16.02 22.65 -5.41
C LEU A 64 15.80 22.85 -6.90
N GLY A 65 15.03 21.98 -7.55
CA GLY A 65 14.67 22.12 -8.96
C GLY A 65 13.89 23.40 -9.23
N GLN A 66 12.90 23.72 -8.39
CA GLN A 66 12.14 24.97 -8.49
C GLN A 66 12.99 26.22 -8.25
N MET A 67 13.89 26.17 -7.27
CA MET A 67 14.83 27.28 -7.00
C MET A 67 15.79 27.53 -8.18
N ALA A 68 16.11 26.48 -8.95
CA ALA A 68 16.91 26.59 -10.18
C ALA A 68 16.09 27.04 -11.41
N GLY A 69 14.83 27.43 -11.24
CA GLY A 69 13.94 27.89 -12.30
C GLY A 69 13.16 26.78 -12.99
N GLY A 70 13.17 25.56 -12.47
CA GLY A 70 12.35 24.44 -12.94
C GLY A 70 10.91 24.52 -12.48
N ASP A 71 10.05 23.72 -13.10
CA ASP A 71 8.63 23.58 -12.75
C ASP A 71 8.34 22.16 -12.27
N VAL A 72 7.14 21.96 -11.72
CA VAL A 72 6.65 20.67 -11.21
C VAL A 72 5.41 20.22 -11.96
N ALA A 73 5.26 18.90 -12.11
CA ALA A 73 4.07 18.29 -12.70
C ALA A 73 3.71 17.02 -11.93
N HIS A 74 2.42 16.65 -11.95
CA HIS A 74 1.91 15.41 -11.38
C HIS A 74 2.20 15.23 -9.89
N MET A 75 2.22 16.31 -9.14
CA MET A 75 2.46 16.29 -7.70
C MET A 75 1.41 15.48 -6.92
N GLU A 76 0.20 15.36 -7.47
CA GLU A 76 -0.90 14.53 -6.96
C GLU A 76 -0.67 13.02 -7.17
N SER A 77 0.30 12.64 -7.98
CA SER A 77 0.56 11.24 -8.33
C SER A 77 1.37 10.53 -7.25
N LEU A 78 0.73 10.21 -6.14
CA LEU A 78 1.32 9.45 -5.04
C LEU A 78 1.02 7.96 -5.18
N SER A 79 2.04 7.13 -4.93
CA SER A 79 1.87 5.68 -4.90
C SER A 79 1.43 5.24 -3.51
N ILE A 80 0.23 4.68 -3.41
CA ILE A 80 -0.34 4.17 -2.16
C ILE A 80 -0.32 2.65 -2.22
N TRP A 81 0.19 1.99 -1.16
CA TRP A 81 0.30 0.55 -1.11
C TRP A 81 -0.60 -0.05 -0.03
N ARG A 82 -1.39 -1.03 -0.43
CA ARG A 82 -2.08 -1.95 0.46
C ARG A 82 -1.55 -3.35 0.14
N PHE A 83 -0.86 -3.96 1.07
CA PHE A 83 -0.23 -5.26 0.85
C PHE A 83 -1.30 -6.37 0.93
N LEU A 84 -1.69 -6.92 -0.21
CA LEU A 84 -2.32 -8.23 -0.28
C LEU A 84 -1.25 -9.33 -0.24
N SER A 85 -0.12 -9.09 -0.85
CA SER A 85 1.07 -9.93 -0.82
C SER A 85 2.25 -9.14 -0.24
N PRO A 86 3.07 -9.70 0.65
CA PRO A 86 2.95 -11.02 1.23
C PRO A 86 1.84 -11.13 2.29
N PRO A 87 1.29 -12.34 2.55
CA PRO A 87 1.60 -13.62 1.88
C PRO A 87 0.99 -13.71 0.48
N SER A 88 1.72 -14.29 -0.46
CA SER A 88 1.29 -14.42 -1.86
C SER A 88 0.02 -15.26 -2.01
N ASP A 89 -0.26 -16.16 -1.08
CA ASP A 89 -1.49 -16.96 -1.06
C ASP A 89 -2.76 -16.09 -1.07
N PHE A 90 -2.74 -14.89 -0.52
CA PHE A 90 -3.90 -14.01 -0.45
C PHE A 90 -4.38 -13.46 -1.81
N ILE A 91 -3.52 -13.47 -2.83
CA ILE A 91 -3.95 -13.11 -4.19
C ILE A 91 -4.93 -14.10 -4.82
N ARG A 92 -5.04 -15.31 -4.25
CA ARG A 92 -6.02 -16.33 -4.64
C ARG A 92 -7.41 -16.10 -4.04
N GLY A 93 -7.54 -15.15 -3.12
CA GLY A 93 -8.81 -14.74 -2.55
C GLY A 93 -9.57 -13.77 -3.45
N VAL A 94 -10.67 -13.23 -2.94
CA VAL A 94 -11.47 -12.22 -3.63
C VAL A 94 -11.62 -10.99 -2.76
N VAL A 95 -11.28 -9.82 -3.28
CA VAL A 95 -11.48 -8.55 -2.58
C VAL A 95 -12.74 -7.87 -3.09
N VAL A 96 -13.68 -7.66 -2.19
CA VAL A 96 -14.92 -6.93 -2.48
C VAL A 96 -14.97 -5.57 -1.77
N ASP A 97 -15.72 -4.64 -2.33
CA ASP A 97 -16.03 -3.35 -1.73
C ASP A 97 -17.16 -3.43 -0.68
N ALA A 98 -17.54 -2.29 -0.13
CA ALA A 98 -18.64 -2.19 0.84
C ALA A 98 -20.01 -2.59 0.26
N LYS A 99 -20.15 -2.70 -1.07
CA LYS A 99 -21.36 -3.13 -1.77
C LYS A 99 -21.34 -4.63 -2.12
N GLY A 100 -20.29 -5.35 -1.71
CA GLY A 100 -20.10 -6.76 -2.01
C GLY A 100 -19.63 -7.06 -3.43
N LYS A 101 -19.19 -6.06 -4.20
CA LYS A 101 -18.69 -6.23 -5.58
C LYS A 101 -17.17 -6.34 -5.59
N ARG A 102 -16.63 -7.25 -6.42
CA ARG A 102 -15.19 -7.39 -6.63
C ARG A 102 -14.58 -6.07 -7.11
N ILE A 103 -13.48 -5.65 -6.51
CA ILE A 103 -12.82 -4.38 -6.85
C ILE A 103 -12.07 -4.50 -8.18
N LEU A 104 -11.14 -5.43 -8.28
CA LEU A 104 -10.44 -5.80 -9.51
C LEU A 104 -9.62 -7.08 -9.31
N ASN A 105 -8.80 -7.46 -10.29
CA ASN A 105 -7.95 -8.64 -10.18
C ASN A 105 -6.89 -8.43 -9.07
N GLU A 106 -6.84 -9.36 -8.13
CA GLU A 106 -6.00 -9.36 -6.94
C GLU A 106 -4.51 -9.56 -7.25
N ASP A 107 -4.18 -10.10 -8.42
CA ASP A 107 -2.80 -10.31 -8.92
C ASP A 107 -2.19 -9.04 -9.55
N LEU A 108 -2.93 -7.95 -9.60
CA LEU A 108 -2.39 -6.69 -10.10
C LEU A 108 -1.41 -6.06 -9.12
N TYR A 109 -0.49 -5.28 -9.68
CA TYR A 109 0.48 -4.52 -8.92
C TYR A 109 -0.19 -3.75 -7.76
N GLY A 110 0.30 -3.93 -6.54
CA GLY A 110 -0.35 -3.47 -5.33
C GLY A 110 -0.69 -1.97 -5.30
N ALA A 111 0.14 -1.12 -5.92
CA ALA A 111 -0.16 0.30 -6.03
C ALA A 111 -1.34 0.58 -6.98
N THR A 112 -1.47 -0.16 -8.08
CA THR A 112 -2.62 -0.06 -9.00
C THR A 112 -3.89 -0.50 -8.30
N PHE A 113 -3.83 -1.62 -7.56
CA PHE A 113 -4.94 -2.12 -6.77
C PHE A 113 -5.40 -1.08 -5.74
N THR A 114 -4.45 -0.53 -4.97
CA THR A 114 -4.76 0.43 -3.91
C THR A 114 -5.27 1.74 -4.46
N LYS A 115 -4.70 2.24 -5.56
CA LYS A 115 -5.18 3.46 -6.22
C LYS A 115 -6.66 3.35 -6.54
N LYS A 116 -7.08 2.26 -7.20
CA LYS A 116 -8.49 2.03 -7.52
C LYS A 116 -9.37 1.89 -6.27
N MET A 117 -8.88 1.17 -5.26
CA MET A 117 -9.61 1.03 -4.00
C MET A 117 -9.84 2.39 -3.31
N VAL A 118 -8.86 3.28 -3.31
CA VAL A 118 -8.95 4.61 -2.70
C VAL A 118 -9.85 5.54 -3.52
N GLU A 119 -9.68 5.57 -4.86
CA GLU A 119 -10.41 6.49 -5.73
C GLU A 119 -11.89 6.11 -5.92
N GLN A 120 -12.22 4.83 -5.88
CA GLN A 120 -13.54 4.33 -6.27
C GLN A 120 -14.31 3.58 -5.16
N HIS A 121 -13.64 3.24 -4.05
CA HIS A 121 -14.19 2.37 -3.01
C HIS A 121 -13.89 2.86 -1.58
N ASP A 122 -13.74 4.16 -1.38
CA ASP A 122 -13.49 4.82 -0.08
C ASP A 122 -12.29 4.25 0.70
N GLY A 123 -11.28 3.72 -0.01
CA GLY A 123 -10.10 3.09 0.59
C GLY A 123 -10.38 1.80 1.36
N LYS A 124 -11.54 1.17 1.17
CA LYS A 124 -11.98 -0.02 1.90
C LYS A 124 -12.14 -1.21 0.97
N GLY A 125 -11.63 -2.36 1.41
CA GLY A 125 -11.83 -3.64 0.76
C GLY A 125 -11.89 -4.77 1.80
N TYR A 126 -12.63 -5.82 1.48
CA TYR A 126 -12.80 -7.00 2.33
C TYR A 126 -12.29 -8.21 1.55
N LEU A 127 -11.19 -8.79 2.01
CA LEU A 127 -10.62 -10.00 1.42
C LEU A 127 -11.34 -11.23 1.96
N PHE A 128 -11.96 -12.00 1.08
CA PHE A 128 -12.53 -13.30 1.36
C PHE A 128 -11.57 -14.40 0.92
N VAL A 129 -11.26 -15.28 1.83
CA VAL A 129 -10.43 -16.47 1.58
C VAL A 129 -11.06 -17.69 2.22
N ASP A 130 -10.84 -18.85 1.64
CA ASP A 130 -11.21 -20.10 2.26
C ASP A 130 -10.16 -20.58 3.28
N ARG A 131 -10.43 -21.72 3.88
CA ARG A 131 -9.56 -22.31 4.90
C ARG A 131 -8.20 -22.75 4.32
N GLU A 132 -8.18 -23.23 3.11
CA GLU A 132 -6.95 -23.71 2.45
C GLU A 132 -5.99 -22.52 2.23
N ILE A 133 -6.48 -21.44 1.61
CA ILE A 133 -5.72 -20.21 1.38
C ILE A 133 -5.22 -19.63 2.71
N TRP A 134 -6.09 -19.60 3.73
CA TRP A 134 -5.74 -19.08 5.05
C TRP A 134 -4.60 -19.86 5.72
N GLU A 135 -4.66 -21.19 5.71
CA GLU A 135 -3.61 -22.02 6.31
C GLU A 135 -2.32 -22.00 5.48
N ALA A 136 -2.40 -21.88 4.15
CA ALA A 136 -1.24 -21.67 3.28
C ALA A 136 -0.56 -20.32 3.60
N ALA A 137 -1.33 -19.23 3.69
CA ALA A 137 -0.84 -17.92 4.05
C ALA A 137 -0.14 -17.88 5.41
N LYS A 138 -0.65 -18.61 6.40
CA LYS A 138 0.01 -18.74 7.71
C LYS A 138 1.36 -19.45 7.64
N ARG A 139 1.48 -20.47 6.78
CA ARG A 139 2.75 -21.23 6.62
C ARG A 139 3.80 -20.44 5.84
N ASN A 140 3.38 -19.74 4.78
CA ASN A 140 4.27 -19.11 3.81
C ASN A 140 4.60 -17.66 4.21
N GLY A 141 3.64 -16.94 4.76
CA GLY A 141 3.76 -15.54 5.09
C GLY A 141 5.02 -15.15 5.86
N PRO A 142 5.41 -15.84 6.94
CA PRO A 142 6.65 -15.53 7.65
C PRO A 142 7.93 -15.64 6.82
N LYS A 143 7.92 -16.47 5.77
CA LYS A 143 9.08 -16.67 4.88
C LYS A 143 9.15 -15.61 3.79
N GLU A 144 8.01 -15.06 3.40
CA GLU A 144 7.87 -14.08 2.34
C GLU A 144 7.97 -12.63 2.84
N SER A 145 7.93 -12.43 4.16
CA SER A 145 7.74 -11.12 4.76
C SER A 145 9.01 -10.48 5.25
N LEU A 146 9.08 -9.16 5.11
CA LEU A 146 10.04 -8.34 5.82
C LEU A 146 9.64 -8.20 7.30
N SER A 147 10.60 -7.88 8.16
CA SER A 147 10.40 -7.85 9.62
C SER A 147 9.21 -6.99 10.07
N PHE A 148 8.99 -5.82 9.43
CA PHE A 148 7.88 -4.95 9.76
C PHE A 148 6.52 -5.52 9.30
N GLN A 149 6.50 -6.24 8.17
CA GLN A 149 5.30 -6.91 7.66
C GLN A 149 4.92 -8.11 8.53
N ALA A 150 5.91 -8.83 9.06
CA ALA A 150 5.68 -9.97 9.95
C ALA A 150 4.87 -9.59 11.20
N LEU A 151 5.11 -8.40 11.77
CA LEU A 151 4.34 -7.91 12.92
C LEU A 151 2.87 -7.64 12.53
N MET A 152 2.64 -7.00 11.39
CA MET A 152 1.27 -6.73 10.89
C MET A 152 0.53 -8.02 10.58
N MET A 153 1.22 -9.02 10.00
CA MET A 153 0.64 -10.34 9.76
C MET A 153 0.27 -11.09 11.03
N ARG A 154 1.11 -11.04 12.06
CA ARG A 154 0.75 -11.64 13.36
C ARG A 154 -0.54 -11.05 13.91
N TYR A 155 -0.70 -9.73 13.84
CA TYR A 155 -1.95 -9.08 14.20
C TYR A 155 -3.15 -9.58 13.37
N LEU A 156 -2.99 -9.65 12.04
CA LEU A 156 -4.02 -10.15 11.13
C LEU A 156 -4.43 -11.57 11.48
N PHE A 157 -3.48 -12.47 11.70
CA PHE A 157 -3.76 -13.87 11.98
C PHE A 157 -4.37 -14.13 13.37
N ILE A 158 -4.21 -13.21 14.32
CA ILE A 158 -4.75 -13.36 15.69
C ILE A 158 -6.07 -12.59 15.85
N LEU A 159 -6.11 -11.32 15.49
CA LEU A 159 -7.20 -10.40 15.80
C LEU A 159 -7.86 -9.75 14.59
N GLY A 160 -7.12 -9.56 13.50
CA GLY A 160 -7.53 -8.75 12.36
C GLY A 160 -8.46 -9.44 11.36
N HIS A 161 -9.12 -10.57 11.73
CA HIS A 161 -9.97 -11.33 10.82
C HIS A 161 -11.28 -11.78 11.46
N LYS A 162 -12.22 -12.18 10.62
CA LYS A 162 -13.48 -12.83 11.02
C LYS A 162 -13.53 -14.24 10.46
N LYS A 163 -14.22 -15.15 11.16
CA LYS A 163 -14.45 -16.55 10.74
C LYS A 163 -15.92 -16.87 10.76
N ALA A 164 -16.36 -17.68 9.83
CA ALA A 164 -17.71 -18.24 9.78
C ALA A 164 -17.70 -19.62 9.11
N ASN A 165 -18.79 -20.37 9.25
CA ASN A 165 -18.97 -21.67 8.63
C ASN A 165 -19.60 -21.58 7.24
N SER A 166 -20.16 -20.41 6.90
CA SER A 166 -20.72 -20.12 5.57
C SER A 166 -20.34 -18.72 5.11
N LEU A 167 -20.39 -18.51 3.79
CA LEU A 167 -20.10 -17.23 3.18
C LEU A 167 -21.12 -16.15 3.59
N GLY A 168 -22.42 -16.51 3.67
CA GLY A 168 -23.47 -15.60 4.12
C GLY A 168 -23.25 -15.15 5.56
N GLU A 169 -22.98 -16.09 6.48
CA GLU A 169 -22.65 -15.75 7.87
C GLU A 169 -21.43 -14.83 7.94
N LEU A 170 -20.41 -15.07 7.10
CA LEU A 170 -19.20 -14.23 7.07
C LEU A 170 -19.53 -12.82 6.57
N ALA A 171 -20.30 -12.70 5.50
CA ALA A 171 -20.76 -11.41 4.96
C ALA A 171 -21.54 -10.61 6.02
N SER A 172 -22.47 -11.25 6.71
CA SER A 172 -23.23 -10.65 7.82
C SER A 172 -22.33 -10.19 8.96
N LYS A 173 -21.31 -10.96 9.36
CA LYS A 173 -20.36 -10.60 10.42
C LYS A 173 -19.53 -9.35 10.09
N VAL A 174 -19.29 -9.08 8.81
CA VAL A 174 -18.56 -7.88 8.35
C VAL A 174 -19.50 -6.80 7.82
N LYS A 175 -20.82 -6.98 8.00
CA LYS A 175 -21.89 -6.03 7.64
C LYS A 175 -21.93 -5.71 6.13
N LEU A 176 -21.68 -6.70 5.28
CA LEU A 176 -21.85 -6.61 3.84
C LEU A 176 -23.18 -7.20 3.39
N PRO A 177 -23.73 -6.77 2.22
CA PRO A 177 -24.91 -7.38 1.62
C PRO A 177 -24.63 -8.84 1.25
N GLU A 178 -25.32 -9.77 1.92
CA GLU A 178 -25.08 -11.20 1.80
C GLU A 178 -25.30 -11.71 0.37
N ASP A 179 -26.42 -11.31 -0.24
CA ASP A 179 -26.81 -11.67 -1.61
C ASP A 179 -25.73 -11.25 -2.62
N LYS A 180 -25.19 -10.03 -2.49
CA LYS A 180 -24.18 -9.49 -3.39
C LYS A 180 -22.81 -10.15 -3.23
N VAL A 181 -22.42 -10.47 -2.00
CA VAL A 181 -21.19 -11.22 -1.75
C VAL A 181 -21.29 -12.64 -2.33
N LEU A 182 -22.42 -13.32 -2.13
CA LEU A 182 -22.68 -14.64 -2.67
C LEU A 182 -22.65 -14.64 -4.21
N GLU A 183 -23.32 -13.67 -4.85
CA GLU A 183 -23.32 -13.47 -6.30
C GLU A 183 -21.86 -13.30 -6.81
N THR A 184 -21.12 -12.36 -6.24
CA THR A 184 -19.73 -12.06 -6.64
C THR A 184 -18.80 -13.25 -6.51
N ILE A 185 -18.85 -13.99 -5.42
CA ILE A 185 -17.97 -15.16 -5.19
C ILE A 185 -18.38 -16.31 -6.12
N THR A 186 -19.68 -16.48 -6.38
CA THR A 186 -20.17 -17.50 -7.32
C THR A 186 -19.72 -17.20 -8.75
N GLU A 187 -19.82 -15.95 -9.19
CA GLU A 187 -19.33 -15.50 -10.50
C GLU A 187 -17.81 -15.72 -10.64
N TYR A 188 -17.05 -15.38 -9.61
CA TYR A 188 -15.60 -15.58 -9.58
C TYR A 188 -15.23 -17.06 -9.71
N ASN A 189 -15.86 -17.93 -8.92
CA ASN A 189 -15.61 -19.37 -8.97
C ASN A 189 -15.99 -19.97 -10.33
N ASN A 190 -17.10 -19.54 -10.92
CA ASN A 190 -17.52 -19.96 -12.25
C ASN A 190 -16.54 -19.50 -13.35
N ALA A 191 -16.00 -18.30 -13.24
CA ALA A 191 -14.99 -17.80 -14.17
C ALA A 191 -13.70 -18.63 -14.13
N ILE A 192 -13.22 -18.98 -12.93
CA ILE A 192 -12.07 -19.88 -12.75
C ILE A 192 -12.35 -21.25 -13.36
N PHE A 193 -13.53 -21.82 -13.08
CA PHE A 193 -13.90 -23.12 -13.63
C PHE A 193 -13.95 -23.14 -15.18
N LEU A 194 -14.32 -22.03 -15.79
CA LEU A 194 -14.35 -21.83 -17.25
C LEU A 194 -13.00 -21.39 -17.84
N GLY A 195 -11.95 -21.27 -17.04
CA GLY A 195 -10.61 -20.84 -17.50
C GLY A 195 -10.55 -19.39 -17.96
N LYS A 196 -11.38 -18.53 -17.39
CA LYS A 196 -11.46 -17.10 -17.71
C LYS A 196 -10.74 -16.23 -16.70
#